data_68b4390db93b75ff404ebf57c4cba2e0
#
_entry.id   68b4390db93b75ff404ebf57c4cba2e0
#
_cell.length_a   1.000
_cell.length_b   1.000
_cell.length_c   1.000
_cell.angle_alpha   90.00
_cell.angle_beta   90.00
_cell.angle_gamma   90.00
#
_symmetry.space_group_name_H-M   'P 1'
#
loop_
_entity.id
_entity.type
_entity.pdbx_description
1 polymer ?
#
loop_
_entity_poly.entity_id
_entity_poly.type
_entity_poly.pdbx_seq_one_letter_code
_entity_poly.pdbx_strand_id
1 'polypeptide(L)'
;MSATYKALIIGGAAAAGALAFVLLVVFGASERELDNLRGDNLARALGEIAREGQRTLAYDEVWSALEVTDAAPADDAVLLFYAGREAPKADKVSAALNPDHGPDSWNREHLWPRARGVGEDGPAATDLHHIRAADVGCNAERGALGFDRGGTPIDECAFRRDSDSVEPRDAIKGDLARMLFYMDVRYAGADGEPDLRLVRDPGEGGTTLGNLCRLLAWHTADPLAGDELDRHARIVEQQGNRNPFVDRPDLAAKLYGPRCL
;
A
#
# COMPACT_ATOMS: atom_id res chain seq x y z
N MET A 1 -26.90 -43.44 31.83
CA MET A 1 -25.48 -43.74 31.64
C MET A 1 -24.81 -42.49 31.08
N SER A 2 -24.17 -41.76 31.99
CA SER A 2 -23.54 -40.46 31.68
C SER A 2 -22.05 -40.71 31.40
N ALA A 3 -21.56 -40.32 30.23
CA ALA A 3 -20.14 -40.34 29.91
C ALA A 3 -19.57 -38.92 30.13
N THR A 4 -18.84 -38.79 31.22
CA THR A 4 -18.14 -37.58 31.64
C THR A 4 -16.87 -37.42 30.77
N TYR A 5 -16.81 -36.41 29.90
CA TYR A 5 -15.58 -35.99 29.25
C TYR A 5 -14.72 -35.16 30.20
N LYS A 6 -13.59 -35.70 30.61
CA LYS A 6 -12.55 -34.97 31.30
C LYS A 6 -11.76 -34.16 30.26
N ALA A 7 -11.91 -32.84 30.25
CA ALA A 7 -11.04 -31.94 29.51
C ALA A 7 -9.66 -31.93 30.17
N LEU A 8 -8.65 -32.38 29.45
CA LEU A 8 -7.26 -32.27 29.83
C LEU A 8 -6.73 -30.92 29.32
N ILE A 9 -6.44 -30.01 30.22
CA ILE A 9 -5.75 -28.75 29.92
C ILE A 9 -4.28 -29.11 29.71
N ILE A 10 -3.86 -29.17 28.46
CA ILE A 10 -2.44 -29.22 28.07
C ILE A 10 -2.03 -27.81 27.64
N GLY A 11 -0.94 -27.35 28.24
CA GLY A 11 -0.50 -25.96 28.27
C GLY A 11 -0.33 -25.25 26.93
N GLY A 12 -0.38 -23.94 26.98
CA GLY A 12 -0.48 -22.95 25.90
C GLY A 12 0.63 -22.88 24.86
N ALA A 13 1.48 -23.89 24.74
CA ALA A 13 2.48 -24.00 23.65
C ALA A 13 1.97 -24.83 22.45
N ALA A 14 0.99 -25.73 22.66
CA ALA A 14 0.46 -26.57 21.59
C ALA A 14 -0.59 -25.87 20.71
N ALA A 15 -1.31 -24.88 21.25
CA ALA A 15 -2.34 -24.14 20.50
C ALA A 15 -1.72 -23.16 19.48
N ALA A 16 -0.61 -22.49 19.84
CA ALA A 16 0.11 -21.58 18.93
C ALA A 16 0.76 -22.34 17.77
N GLY A 17 1.30 -23.54 18.02
CA GLY A 17 1.88 -24.40 17.01
C GLY A 17 0.85 -24.96 16.02
N ALA A 18 -0.37 -25.29 16.49
CA ALA A 18 -1.45 -25.81 15.65
C ALA A 18 -2.05 -24.70 14.74
N LEU A 19 -2.19 -23.47 15.26
CA LEU A 19 -2.65 -22.33 14.46
C LEU A 19 -1.64 -21.95 13.38
N ALA A 20 -0.34 -21.92 13.72
CA ALA A 20 0.74 -21.67 12.76
C ALA A 20 0.83 -22.77 11.71
N PHE A 21 0.59 -24.03 12.08
CA PHE A 21 0.61 -25.14 11.13
C PHE A 21 -0.60 -25.14 10.19
N VAL A 22 -1.79 -24.78 10.68
CA VAL A 22 -3.00 -24.65 9.85
C VAL A 22 -2.86 -23.45 8.90
N LEU A 23 -2.33 -22.31 9.35
CA LEU A 23 -1.98 -21.17 8.49
C LEU A 23 -0.97 -21.55 7.43
N LEU A 24 0.12 -22.23 7.78
CA LEU A 24 1.14 -22.70 6.84
C LEU A 24 0.59 -23.69 5.78
N VAL A 25 -0.35 -24.54 6.13
CA VAL A 25 -0.94 -25.52 5.18
C VAL A 25 -1.90 -24.83 4.21
N VAL A 26 -2.69 -23.86 4.67
CA VAL A 26 -3.62 -23.08 3.81
C VAL A 26 -2.83 -22.15 2.89
N PHE A 27 -1.85 -21.43 3.42
CA PHE A 27 -0.96 -20.59 2.60
C PHE A 27 -0.11 -21.41 1.61
N GLY A 28 0.42 -22.56 2.01
CA GLY A 28 1.23 -23.40 1.14
C GLY A 28 0.48 -24.04 -0.04
N ALA A 29 -0.82 -24.26 0.07
CA ALA A 29 -1.66 -24.72 -1.04
C ALA A 29 -1.95 -23.56 -2.02
N SER A 30 -2.28 -22.36 -1.51
CA SER A 30 -2.52 -21.18 -2.34
C SER A 30 -1.24 -20.68 -3.03
N GLU A 31 -0.08 -20.75 -2.39
CA GLU A 31 1.21 -20.39 -3.02
C GLU A 31 1.53 -21.22 -4.24
N ARG A 32 1.38 -22.57 -4.18
CA ARG A 32 1.60 -23.44 -5.33
C ARG A 32 0.62 -23.21 -6.47
N GLU A 33 -0.61 -22.82 -6.15
CA GLU A 33 -1.59 -22.43 -7.17
C GLU A 33 -1.16 -21.15 -7.87
N LEU A 34 -0.74 -20.11 -7.15
CA LEU A 34 -0.24 -18.86 -7.71
C LEU A 34 0.95 -19.09 -8.67
N ASP A 35 1.81 -20.05 -8.38
CA ASP A 35 2.97 -20.38 -9.25
C ASP A 35 2.55 -20.90 -10.63
N ASN A 36 1.36 -21.45 -10.77
CA ASN A 36 0.82 -21.96 -12.03
C ASN A 36 -0.04 -20.95 -12.79
N LEU A 37 -0.54 -19.90 -12.14
CA LEU A 37 -1.39 -18.89 -12.77
C LEU A 37 -0.55 -17.88 -13.58
N ARG A 38 -1.18 -17.26 -14.58
CA ARG A 38 -0.61 -16.21 -15.45
C ARG A 38 -1.69 -15.21 -15.86
N GLY A 39 -1.27 -14.01 -16.27
CA GLY A 39 -2.16 -12.98 -16.83
C GLY A 39 -3.36 -12.71 -15.93
N ASP A 40 -4.54 -12.59 -16.54
CA ASP A 40 -5.79 -12.23 -15.83
C ASP A 40 -6.18 -13.21 -14.71
N ASN A 41 -5.85 -14.49 -14.85
CA ASN A 41 -6.12 -15.47 -13.80
C ASN A 41 -5.24 -15.20 -12.56
N LEU A 42 -3.97 -14.83 -12.75
CA LEU A 42 -3.09 -14.43 -11.66
C LEU A 42 -3.57 -13.10 -11.04
N ALA A 43 -3.90 -12.10 -11.86
CA ALA A 43 -4.41 -10.82 -11.38
C ALA A 43 -5.64 -11.00 -10.49
N ARG A 44 -6.60 -11.82 -10.93
CA ARG A 44 -7.83 -12.10 -10.17
C ARG A 44 -7.53 -12.78 -8.83
N ALA A 45 -6.68 -13.81 -8.82
CA ALA A 45 -6.31 -14.51 -7.59
C ALA A 45 -5.60 -13.57 -6.60
N LEU A 46 -4.72 -12.68 -7.08
CA LEU A 46 -4.06 -11.67 -6.24
C LEU A 46 -5.05 -10.65 -5.69
N GLY A 47 -6.06 -10.26 -6.50
CA GLY A 47 -7.14 -9.38 -6.06
C GLY A 47 -8.01 -10.01 -4.97
N GLU A 48 -8.31 -11.30 -5.06
CA GLU A 48 -9.04 -12.06 -4.03
C GLU A 48 -8.23 -12.10 -2.72
N ILE A 49 -6.94 -12.39 -2.78
CA ILE A 49 -6.04 -12.38 -1.62
C ILE A 49 -5.97 -10.97 -1.01
N ALA A 50 -5.82 -9.95 -1.84
CA ALA A 50 -5.75 -8.55 -1.39
C ALA A 50 -7.05 -8.06 -0.73
N ARG A 51 -8.19 -8.68 -1.05
CA ARG A 51 -9.52 -8.37 -0.50
C ARG A 51 -9.79 -9.10 0.81
N GLU A 52 -9.21 -10.28 0.99
CA GLU A 52 -9.52 -11.17 2.10
C GLU A 52 -9.26 -10.49 3.46
N GLY A 53 -10.29 -10.45 4.31
CA GLY A 53 -10.20 -9.89 5.66
C GLY A 53 -10.19 -8.37 5.74
N GLN A 54 -10.28 -7.63 4.61
CA GLN A 54 -10.23 -6.16 4.62
C GLN A 54 -11.38 -5.55 5.41
N ARG A 55 -11.05 -4.75 6.41
CA ARG A 55 -11.95 -3.82 7.10
C ARG A 55 -11.86 -2.44 6.43
N THR A 56 -12.98 -1.91 6.00
CA THR A 56 -13.05 -0.51 5.56
C THR A 56 -13.00 0.41 6.77
N LEU A 57 -12.02 1.28 6.82
CA LEU A 57 -11.89 2.29 7.86
C LEU A 57 -12.83 3.47 7.59
N ALA A 58 -13.28 4.14 8.63
CA ALA A 58 -13.82 5.48 8.47
C ALA A 58 -12.67 6.46 8.08
N TYR A 59 -12.98 7.49 7.31
CA TYR A 59 -11.94 8.40 6.83
C TYR A 59 -11.15 9.08 7.96
N ASP A 60 -11.81 9.34 9.09
CA ASP A 60 -11.15 9.90 10.28
C ASP A 60 -10.28 8.89 11.03
N GLU A 61 -10.60 7.59 10.97
CA GLU A 61 -9.76 6.52 11.54
C GLU A 61 -8.41 6.42 10.84
N VAL A 62 -8.31 6.84 9.58
CA VAL A 62 -7.04 6.81 8.81
C VAL A 62 -5.95 7.65 9.49
N TRP A 63 -6.30 8.74 10.20
CA TRP A 63 -5.32 9.53 10.94
C TRP A 63 -4.59 8.72 12.01
N SER A 64 -5.35 8.10 12.90
CA SER A 64 -4.79 7.28 13.97
C SER A 64 -4.11 6.01 13.44
N ALA A 65 -4.61 5.45 12.34
CA ALA A 65 -3.97 4.32 11.68
C ALA A 65 -2.59 4.69 11.11
N LEU A 66 -2.43 5.87 10.49
CA LEU A 66 -1.14 6.36 9.99
C LEU A 66 -0.15 6.66 11.12
N GLU A 67 -0.62 7.14 12.28
CA GLU A 67 0.24 7.31 13.47
C GLU A 67 0.86 5.99 13.96
N VAL A 68 0.26 4.86 13.58
CA VAL A 68 0.76 3.51 13.86
C VAL A 68 1.55 2.96 12.67
N THR A 69 0.98 2.98 11.46
CA THR A 69 1.59 2.34 10.29
C THR A 69 2.84 3.07 9.81
N ASP A 70 2.84 4.39 9.90
CA ASP A 70 3.95 5.26 9.50
C ASP A 70 4.72 5.81 10.72
N ALA A 71 4.64 5.14 11.89
CA ALA A 71 5.37 5.54 13.09
C ALA A 71 6.86 5.63 12.81
N ALA A 72 7.45 6.75 13.18
CA ALA A 72 8.90 6.97 13.15
C ALA A 72 9.60 6.30 14.35
N PRO A 73 10.94 6.18 14.35
CA PRO A 73 11.69 5.73 15.53
C PRO A 73 11.46 6.57 16.78
N ALA A 74 11.18 7.86 16.63
CA ALA A 74 10.78 8.71 17.77
C ALA A 74 9.30 8.42 18.12
N ASP A 75 9.01 8.19 19.41
CA ASP A 75 7.72 7.70 19.91
C ASP A 75 6.50 8.56 19.51
N ASP A 76 6.67 9.88 19.36
CA ASP A 76 5.58 10.83 19.06
C ASP A 76 5.70 11.42 17.66
N ALA A 77 6.25 10.67 16.71
CA ALA A 77 6.44 11.11 15.34
C ALA A 77 5.97 10.09 14.31
N VAL A 78 5.71 10.58 13.09
CA VAL A 78 5.49 9.81 11.87
C VAL A 78 6.63 10.05 10.89
N LEU A 79 6.94 9.04 10.07
CA LEU A 79 7.90 9.14 8.98
C LEU A 79 7.17 9.62 7.71
N LEU A 80 7.55 10.78 7.21
CA LEU A 80 6.95 11.37 6.02
C LEU A 80 7.50 10.70 4.75
N PHE A 81 6.62 10.17 3.94
CA PHE A 81 6.95 9.25 2.85
C PHE A 81 7.94 9.83 1.84
N TYR A 82 7.62 10.98 1.27
CA TYR A 82 8.45 11.58 0.23
C TYR A 82 9.78 12.09 0.79
N ALA A 83 9.71 12.97 1.78
CA ALA A 83 10.88 13.63 2.33
C ALA A 83 11.79 12.69 3.15
N GLY A 84 11.25 11.62 3.73
CA GLY A 84 12.01 10.69 4.56
C GLY A 84 12.45 11.30 5.90
N ARG A 85 11.79 12.36 6.34
CA ARG A 85 12.00 13.01 7.65
C ARG A 85 10.87 12.67 8.61
N GLU A 86 11.11 12.86 9.88
CA GLU A 86 10.10 12.72 10.93
C GLU A 86 9.30 14.02 11.09
N ALA A 87 8.02 13.88 11.48
CA ALA A 87 7.17 14.97 11.90
C ALA A 87 6.35 14.57 13.14
N PRO A 88 6.05 15.51 14.06
CA PRO A 88 5.22 15.20 15.22
C PRO A 88 3.84 14.68 14.82
N LYS A 89 3.31 13.66 15.49
CA LYS A 89 1.97 13.14 15.25
C LYS A 89 0.89 14.21 15.39
N ALA A 90 1.12 15.17 16.31
CA ALA A 90 0.19 16.28 16.57
C ALA A 90 0.05 17.26 15.39
N ASP A 91 1.04 17.34 14.49
CA ASP A 91 1.07 18.32 13.39
C ASP A 91 0.31 17.85 12.15
N LYS A 92 -0.62 16.90 12.32
CA LYS A 92 -1.53 16.46 11.27
C LYS A 92 -2.55 17.54 10.94
N VAL A 93 -2.75 17.81 9.66
CA VAL A 93 -3.71 18.83 9.20
C VAL A 93 -4.51 18.36 7.99
N SER A 94 -5.77 18.76 7.93
CA SER A 94 -6.52 18.68 6.68
C SER A 94 -6.22 19.92 5.87
N ALA A 95 -5.56 19.77 4.73
CA ALA A 95 -5.19 20.89 3.86
C ALA A 95 -6.40 21.78 3.45
N ALA A 96 -7.60 21.17 3.36
CA ALA A 96 -8.83 21.90 3.06
C ALA A 96 -9.28 22.82 4.19
N LEU A 97 -8.85 22.57 5.43
CA LEU A 97 -9.31 23.30 6.62
C LEU A 97 -8.26 24.28 7.18
N ASN A 98 -7.00 24.16 6.78
CA ASN A 98 -5.92 25.00 7.28
C ASN A 98 -4.91 25.32 6.16
N PRO A 99 -5.12 26.38 5.38
CA PRO A 99 -4.19 26.81 4.34
C PRO A 99 -2.87 27.38 4.90
N ASP A 100 -2.84 27.82 6.15
CA ASP A 100 -1.66 28.37 6.82
C ASP A 100 -0.94 27.31 7.69
N HIS A 101 -0.85 26.06 7.20
CA HIS A 101 -0.15 24.98 7.90
C HIS A 101 1.34 25.30 8.08
N GLY A 102 1.90 24.86 9.21
CA GLY A 102 3.34 25.00 9.48
C GLY A 102 4.19 24.11 8.56
N PRO A 103 5.50 24.38 8.47
CA PRO A 103 6.42 23.65 7.57
C PRO A 103 6.55 22.15 7.91
N ASP A 104 6.22 21.78 9.15
CA ASP A 104 6.30 20.39 9.62
C ASP A 104 4.96 19.64 9.55
N SER A 105 3.90 20.29 9.06
CA SER A 105 2.57 19.71 8.98
C SER A 105 2.50 18.57 7.95
N TRP A 106 1.76 17.53 8.30
CA TRP A 106 1.56 16.37 7.45
C TRP A 106 0.07 16.06 7.24
N ASN A 107 -0.21 15.35 6.14
CA ASN A 107 -1.55 14.88 5.82
C ASN A 107 -1.55 13.47 5.21
N ARG A 108 -2.75 13.00 4.85
CA ARG A 108 -2.99 11.70 4.22
C ARG A 108 -2.71 11.81 2.72
N GLU A 109 -1.59 11.28 2.28
CA GLU A 109 -1.25 11.16 0.87
C GLU A 109 -1.84 9.88 0.30
N HIS A 110 -2.61 9.99 -0.77
CA HIS A 110 -3.12 8.88 -1.56
C HIS A 110 -2.20 8.64 -2.76
N LEU A 111 -1.31 7.64 -2.68
CA LEU A 111 -0.38 7.34 -3.79
C LEU A 111 -1.10 7.06 -5.10
N TRP A 112 -2.25 6.39 -5.06
CA TRP A 112 -3.22 6.45 -6.15
C TRP A 112 -4.16 7.62 -5.89
N PRO A 113 -4.09 8.70 -6.70
CA PRO A 113 -4.83 9.92 -6.40
C PRO A 113 -6.35 9.70 -6.36
N ARG A 114 -7.02 10.36 -5.43
CA ARG A 114 -8.49 10.32 -5.34
C ARG A 114 -9.14 10.76 -6.66
N ALA A 115 -8.59 11.78 -7.31
CA ALA A 115 -9.03 12.27 -8.61
C ALA A 115 -8.82 11.30 -9.78
N ARG A 116 -8.06 10.21 -9.56
CA ARG A 116 -7.84 9.16 -10.54
C ARG A 116 -8.59 7.86 -10.20
N GLY A 117 -9.86 7.99 -9.85
CA GLY A 117 -10.80 6.89 -9.71
C GLY A 117 -10.97 6.32 -8.31
N VAL A 118 -10.11 6.63 -7.34
CA VAL A 118 -10.30 6.21 -5.93
C VAL A 118 -11.56 6.83 -5.34
N GLY A 119 -11.85 8.08 -5.66
CA GLY A 119 -13.05 8.78 -5.18
C GLY A 119 -12.91 9.33 -3.76
N GLU A 120 -14.03 9.77 -3.22
CA GLU A 120 -14.11 10.40 -1.90
C GLU A 120 -14.45 9.39 -0.79
N ASP A 121 -15.13 8.32 -1.13
CA ASP A 121 -15.72 7.34 -0.22
C ASP A 121 -15.37 5.91 -0.61
N GLY A 122 -15.70 4.97 0.28
CA GLY A 122 -15.53 3.55 0.04
C GLY A 122 -14.16 3.01 0.44
N PRO A 123 -13.95 1.69 0.25
CA PRO A 123 -12.76 1.02 0.76
C PRO A 123 -11.47 1.52 0.12
N ALA A 124 -11.48 1.95 -1.15
CA ALA A 124 -10.29 2.46 -1.82
C ALA A 124 -9.82 3.79 -1.22
N ALA A 125 -10.76 4.66 -0.79
CA ALA A 125 -10.44 5.98 -0.22
C ALA A 125 -9.83 5.93 1.19
N THR A 126 -9.87 4.75 1.84
CA THR A 126 -9.37 4.58 3.22
C THR A 126 -8.38 3.43 3.35
N ASP A 127 -7.90 2.87 2.22
CA ASP A 127 -7.01 1.72 2.21
C ASP A 127 -5.57 2.09 2.58
N LEU A 128 -5.12 1.59 3.73
CA LEU A 128 -3.77 1.88 4.27
C LEU A 128 -2.63 1.34 3.39
N HIS A 129 -2.91 0.42 2.48
CA HIS A 129 -1.90 -0.11 1.56
C HIS A 129 -1.44 0.91 0.53
N HIS A 130 -2.19 2.02 0.32
CA HIS A 130 -1.74 3.10 -0.55
C HIS A 130 -1.79 4.50 0.06
N ILE A 131 -2.19 4.61 1.34
CA ILE A 131 -2.19 5.91 2.03
C ILE A 131 -0.96 6.02 2.92
N ARG A 132 -0.27 7.17 2.87
CA ARG A 132 0.94 7.46 3.64
C ARG A 132 0.83 8.81 4.33
N ALA A 133 1.53 8.97 5.46
CA ALA A 133 1.83 10.28 5.99
C ALA A 133 2.79 11.02 5.06
N ALA A 134 2.46 12.23 4.63
CA ALA A 134 3.30 13.04 3.78
C ALA A 134 3.23 14.53 4.16
N ASP A 135 4.29 15.29 3.88
CA ASP A 135 4.27 16.74 3.99
C ASP A 135 3.09 17.32 3.20
N VAL A 136 2.39 18.26 3.78
CA VAL A 136 1.25 18.91 3.11
C VAL A 136 1.69 19.58 1.80
N GLY A 137 2.84 20.27 1.82
CA GLY A 137 3.42 20.90 0.63
C GLY A 137 3.79 19.89 -0.45
N CYS A 138 4.47 18.80 -0.06
CA CYS A 138 4.90 17.75 -1.01
C CYS A 138 3.71 16.98 -1.59
N ASN A 139 2.69 16.71 -0.79
CA ASN A 139 1.45 16.14 -1.29
C ASN A 139 0.76 17.08 -2.31
N ALA A 140 0.72 18.38 -2.03
CA ALA A 140 0.18 19.37 -2.96
C ALA A 140 1.02 19.48 -4.26
N GLU A 141 2.35 19.48 -4.16
CA GLU A 141 3.27 19.48 -5.32
C GLU A 141 3.12 18.21 -6.18
N ARG A 142 2.94 17.07 -5.56
CA ARG A 142 2.67 15.82 -6.28
C ARG A 142 1.29 15.85 -6.95
N GLY A 143 0.26 16.34 -6.27
CA GLY A 143 -1.10 16.47 -6.81
C GLY A 143 -1.65 15.15 -7.32
N ALA A 144 -2.14 15.13 -8.58
CA ALA A 144 -2.65 13.91 -9.23
C ALA A 144 -1.70 13.38 -10.32
N LEU A 145 -0.42 13.75 -10.31
CA LEU A 145 0.56 13.29 -11.28
C LEU A 145 0.85 11.79 -11.12
N GLY A 146 1.24 11.16 -12.21
CA GLY A 146 1.73 9.79 -12.22
C GLY A 146 3.15 9.67 -11.65
N PHE A 147 3.70 8.47 -11.71
CA PHE A 147 5.06 8.18 -11.28
C PHE A 147 5.90 7.70 -12.46
N ASP A 148 6.91 8.48 -12.82
CA ASP A 148 7.91 8.15 -13.85
C ASP A 148 9.20 8.95 -13.56
N ARG A 149 10.07 9.12 -14.53
CA ARG A 149 11.23 10.00 -14.41
C ARG A 149 10.77 11.45 -14.29
N GLY A 150 11.10 12.03 -13.16
CA GLY A 150 10.86 13.44 -12.93
C GLY A 150 11.90 14.37 -13.60
N GLY A 151 11.52 15.62 -13.79
CA GLY A 151 12.37 16.67 -14.40
C GLY A 151 13.21 17.42 -13.38
N THR A 152 12.62 18.43 -12.74
CA THR A 152 13.29 19.35 -11.82
C THR A 152 13.25 18.84 -10.39
N PRO A 153 14.36 18.89 -9.63
CA PRO A 153 14.36 18.57 -8.19
C PRO A 153 13.47 19.53 -7.41
N ILE A 154 12.75 18.98 -6.42
CA ILE A 154 12.06 19.70 -5.35
C ILE A 154 12.68 19.18 -4.07
N ASP A 155 13.71 19.87 -3.58
CA ASP A 155 14.64 19.37 -2.57
C ASP A 155 13.95 19.10 -1.23
N GLU A 156 13.01 19.95 -0.80
CA GLU A 156 12.22 19.78 0.42
C GLU A 156 11.35 18.53 0.41
N CYS A 157 10.98 18.04 -0.77
CA CYS A 157 10.17 16.84 -0.96
C CYS A 157 11.02 15.59 -1.28
N ALA A 158 12.30 15.77 -1.51
CA ALA A 158 13.22 14.70 -1.93
C ALA A 158 12.71 13.92 -3.17
N PHE A 159 12.05 14.61 -4.09
CA PHE A 159 11.62 14.06 -5.37
C PHE A 159 11.93 15.01 -6.53
N ARG A 160 11.82 14.50 -7.75
CA ARG A 160 11.87 15.29 -8.98
C ARG A 160 10.47 15.37 -9.58
N ARG A 161 10.14 16.47 -10.25
CA ARG A 161 8.84 16.70 -10.86
C ARG A 161 8.99 17.33 -12.24
N ASP A 162 8.18 16.90 -13.18
CA ASP A 162 7.91 17.58 -14.45
C ASP A 162 6.41 17.90 -14.59
N SER A 163 5.93 18.08 -15.83
CA SER A 163 4.53 18.47 -16.09
C SER A 163 3.53 17.34 -15.84
N ASP A 164 3.92 16.08 -15.90
CA ASP A 164 3.02 14.92 -15.90
C ASP A 164 3.42 13.80 -14.92
N SER A 165 4.61 13.87 -14.32
CA SER A 165 5.10 12.84 -13.42
C SER A 165 5.93 13.33 -12.24
N VAL A 166 6.09 12.44 -11.27
CA VAL A 166 6.99 12.60 -10.13
C VAL A 166 7.91 11.38 -10.04
N GLU A 167 9.20 11.63 -9.86
CA GLU A 167 10.22 10.62 -9.54
C GLU A 167 10.60 10.73 -8.06
N PRO A 168 10.18 9.80 -7.20
CA PRO A 168 10.54 9.82 -5.79
C PRO A 168 12.01 9.46 -5.58
N ARG A 169 12.53 9.70 -4.36
CA ARG A 169 13.87 9.25 -3.96
C ARG A 169 14.00 7.73 -4.09
N ASP A 170 15.22 7.26 -4.33
CA ASP A 170 15.48 5.84 -4.64
C ASP A 170 15.01 4.88 -3.53
N ALA A 171 15.15 5.28 -2.27
CA ALA A 171 14.83 4.47 -1.08
C ALA A 171 13.33 4.16 -0.86
N ILE A 172 12.43 4.66 -1.70
CA ILE A 172 10.98 4.37 -1.60
C ILE A 172 10.37 3.95 -2.94
N LYS A 173 11.19 3.79 -3.96
CA LYS A 173 10.72 3.45 -5.31
C LYS A 173 10.07 2.08 -5.36
N GLY A 174 10.65 1.10 -4.66
CA GLY A 174 10.12 -0.26 -4.56
C GLY A 174 8.84 -0.32 -3.75
N ASP A 175 8.83 0.33 -2.57
CA ASP A 175 7.66 0.44 -1.70
C ASP A 175 6.47 1.00 -2.46
N LEU A 176 6.68 2.16 -3.10
CA LEU A 176 5.67 2.83 -3.92
C LEU A 176 5.14 1.91 -5.03
N ALA A 177 6.02 1.21 -5.73
CA ALA A 177 5.63 0.30 -6.79
C ALA A 177 4.73 -0.84 -6.25
N ARG A 178 5.09 -1.47 -5.13
CA ARG A 178 4.31 -2.55 -4.50
C ARG A 178 2.96 -2.07 -3.98
N MET A 179 2.88 -0.83 -3.48
CA MET A 179 1.62 -0.19 -3.09
C MET A 179 0.70 0.03 -4.29
N LEU A 180 1.23 0.47 -5.43
CA LEU A 180 0.44 0.69 -6.65
C LEU A 180 0.05 -0.61 -7.36
N PHE A 181 0.90 -1.64 -7.34
CA PHE A 181 0.55 -2.98 -7.81
C PHE A 181 -0.61 -3.57 -7.01
N TYR A 182 -0.63 -3.35 -5.69
CA TYR A 182 -1.76 -3.74 -4.85
C TYR A 182 -3.05 -3.06 -5.32
N MET A 183 -3.04 -1.75 -5.54
CA MET A 183 -4.22 -1.02 -5.99
C MET A 183 -4.77 -1.52 -7.33
N ASP A 184 -3.90 -1.85 -8.28
CA ASP A 184 -4.26 -2.38 -9.61
C ASP A 184 -4.99 -3.73 -9.53
N VAL A 185 -4.57 -4.63 -8.62
CA VAL A 185 -5.21 -5.94 -8.48
C VAL A 185 -6.39 -5.92 -7.51
N ARG A 186 -6.31 -5.13 -6.42
CA ARG A 186 -7.36 -5.06 -5.40
C ARG A 186 -8.61 -4.37 -5.91
N TYR A 187 -8.46 -3.30 -6.68
CA TYR A 187 -9.56 -2.47 -7.19
C TYR A 187 -9.71 -2.60 -8.70
N ALA A 188 -9.98 -3.80 -9.16
CA ALA A 188 -10.14 -4.13 -10.58
C ALA A 188 -11.61 -4.12 -11.04
N GLY A 189 -12.46 -3.27 -10.44
CA GLY A 189 -13.85 -3.05 -10.86
C GLY A 189 -14.84 -4.11 -10.37
N ALA A 190 -14.46 -4.98 -9.44
CA ALA A 190 -15.39 -5.97 -8.87
C ALA A 190 -16.37 -5.31 -7.90
N ASP A 191 -17.60 -5.85 -7.84
CA ASP A 191 -18.64 -5.47 -6.85
C ASP A 191 -18.99 -3.97 -6.82
N GLY A 192 -18.78 -3.25 -7.93
CA GLY A 192 -19.05 -1.82 -8.04
C GLY A 192 -17.95 -0.93 -7.45
N GLU A 193 -16.84 -1.52 -7.01
CA GLU A 193 -15.64 -0.79 -6.62
C GLU A 193 -14.93 -0.16 -7.83
N PRO A 194 -13.99 0.77 -7.62
CA PRO A 194 -13.23 1.39 -8.71
C PRO A 194 -12.53 0.37 -9.61
N ASP A 195 -12.47 0.66 -10.91
CA ASP A 195 -11.66 -0.09 -11.88
C ASP A 195 -10.34 0.64 -12.13
N LEU A 196 -9.39 0.45 -11.23
CA LEU A 196 -8.07 1.08 -11.27
C LEU A 196 -7.13 0.25 -12.14
N ARG A 197 -6.36 0.90 -13.03
CA ARG A 197 -5.46 0.21 -13.95
C ARG A 197 -4.09 0.86 -14.04
N LEU A 198 -3.05 0.09 -13.78
CA LEU A 198 -1.69 0.47 -14.14
C LEU A 198 -1.46 0.26 -15.64
N VAL A 199 -0.97 1.29 -16.30
CA VAL A 199 -0.72 1.29 -17.76
C VAL A 199 0.67 1.82 -18.07
N ARG A 200 1.17 1.57 -19.30
CA ARG A 200 2.50 2.03 -19.73
C ARG A 200 2.51 3.54 -19.98
N ASP A 201 1.41 4.06 -20.48
CA ASP A 201 1.22 5.48 -20.77
C ASP A 201 -0.20 5.86 -20.27
N PRO A 202 -0.31 6.48 -19.09
CA PRO A 202 -1.61 6.67 -18.42
C PRO A 202 -2.45 7.80 -19.03
N GLY A 203 -1.91 8.62 -19.90
CA GLY A 203 -2.61 9.82 -20.35
C GLY A 203 -2.98 10.75 -19.19
N GLU A 204 -3.82 11.74 -19.45
CA GLU A 204 -4.36 12.64 -18.43
C GLU A 204 -5.70 12.15 -17.90
N GLY A 205 -5.82 12.00 -16.57
CA GLY A 205 -7.08 11.71 -15.86
C GLY A 205 -7.52 10.24 -15.92
N GLY A 206 -8.83 10.03 -15.66
CA GLY A 206 -9.43 8.70 -15.62
C GLY A 206 -9.02 7.86 -14.41
N THR A 207 -9.16 6.54 -14.54
CA THR A 207 -8.85 5.55 -13.50
C THR A 207 -7.49 4.87 -13.74
N THR A 208 -6.69 5.42 -14.64
CA THR A 208 -5.37 4.88 -14.98
C THR A 208 -4.24 5.64 -14.29
N LEU A 209 -3.18 4.91 -13.95
CA LEU A 209 -1.95 5.46 -13.40
C LEU A 209 -0.74 4.75 -14.05
N GLY A 210 0.36 5.38 -14.10
CA GLY A 210 1.59 4.79 -14.62
C GLY A 210 2.81 5.53 -14.11
N ASN A 211 3.99 5.22 -14.65
CA ASN A 211 4.25 4.26 -15.73
C ASN A 211 4.47 2.83 -15.18
N LEU A 212 3.69 1.87 -15.63
CA LEU A 212 3.77 0.48 -15.15
C LEU A 212 5.19 -0.10 -15.28
N CYS A 213 5.84 0.10 -16.43
CA CYS A 213 7.15 -0.53 -16.65
C CYS A 213 8.25 0.19 -15.86
N ARG A 214 8.06 1.46 -15.55
CA ARG A 214 8.92 2.19 -14.62
C ARG A 214 8.77 1.66 -13.19
N LEU A 215 7.53 1.48 -12.74
CA LEU A 215 7.24 0.89 -11.43
C LEU A 215 7.84 -0.52 -11.29
N LEU A 216 7.74 -1.34 -12.34
CA LEU A 216 8.35 -2.67 -12.33
C LEU A 216 9.88 -2.62 -12.24
N ALA A 217 10.52 -1.67 -12.94
CA ALA A 217 11.96 -1.45 -12.84
C ALA A 217 12.37 -0.96 -11.44
N TRP A 218 11.59 -0.07 -10.83
CA TRP A 218 11.83 0.40 -9.46
C TRP A 218 11.67 -0.72 -8.43
N HIS A 219 10.62 -1.51 -8.53
CA HIS A 219 10.42 -2.70 -7.69
C HIS A 219 11.62 -3.66 -7.72
N THR A 220 12.24 -3.82 -8.91
CA THR A 220 13.41 -4.68 -9.06
C THR A 220 14.67 -4.06 -8.48
N ALA A 221 14.83 -2.73 -8.61
CA ALA A 221 16.00 -2.00 -8.15
C ALA A 221 15.99 -1.72 -6.64
N ASP A 222 14.81 -1.65 -6.03
CA ASP A 222 14.58 -1.38 -4.61
C ASP A 222 13.79 -2.56 -3.99
N PRO A 223 14.51 -3.63 -3.60
CA PRO A 223 13.90 -4.84 -3.06
C PRO A 223 13.31 -4.58 -1.67
N LEU A 224 12.40 -5.46 -1.26
CA LEU A 224 11.71 -5.43 0.03
C LEU A 224 12.67 -5.28 1.21
N ALA A 225 12.43 -4.30 2.07
CA ALA A 225 13.22 -3.99 3.25
C ALA A 225 12.45 -4.27 4.56
N GLY A 226 13.14 -4.24 5.70
CA GLY A 226 12.56 -4.58 6.99
C GLY A 226 11.49 -3.59 7.46
N ASP A 227 11.68 -2.32 7.22
CA ASP A 227 10.71 -1.25 7.57
C ASP A 227 9.39 -1.36 6.78
N GLU A 228 9.45 -1.78 5.52
CA GLU A 228 8.25 -2.07 4.73
C GLU A 228 7.51 -3.31 5.26
N LEU A 229 8.23 -4.36 5.67
CA LEU A 229 7.64 -5.54 6.32
C LEU A 229 6.96 -5.18 7.64
N ASP A 230 7.61 -4.37 8.46
CA ASP A 230 7.05 -3.90 9.73
C ASP A 230 5.79 -3.05 9.51
N ARG A 231 5.83 -2.16 8.51
CA ARG A 231 4.66 -1.39 8.11
C ARG A 231 3.52 -2.29 7.63
N HIS A 232 3.82 -3.26 6.78
CA HIS A 232 2.84 -4.23 6.28
C HIS A 232 2.18 -5.00 7.44
N ALA A 233 2.95 -5.47 8.43
CA ALA A 233 2.41 -6.12 9.61
C ALA A 233 1.45 -5.21 10.39
N ARG A 234 1.80 -3.93 10.59
CA ARG A 234 0.93 -2.94 11.25
C ARG A 234 -0.36 -2.68 10.46
N ILE A 235 -0.31 -2.66 9.10
CA ILE A 235 -1.52 -2.55 8.28
C ILE A 235 -2.44 -3.76 8.50
N VAL A 236 -1.90 -4.97 8.53
CA VAL A 236 -2.68 -6.19 8.80
C VAL A 236 -3.39 -6.10 10.16
N GLU A 237 -2.72 -5.57 11.19
CA GLU A 237 -3.34 -5.36 12.50
C GLU A 237 -4.47 -4.31 12.45
N GLN A 238 -4.31 -3.23 11.69
CA GLN A 238 -5.26 -2.13 11.60
C GLN A 238 -6.42 -2.42 10.64
N GLN A 239 -6.15 -3.02 9.49
CA GLN A 239 -7.09 -3.16 8.38
C GLN A 239 -7.50 -4.60 8.07
N GLY A 240 -6.68 -5.60 8.43
CA GLY A 240 -6.99 -7.03 8.37
C GLY A 240 -6.50 -7.76 7.13
N ASN A 241 -6.30 -7.08 6.00
CA ASN A 241 -5.88 -7.68 4.73
C ASN A 241 -4.37 -7.50 4.45
N ARG A 242 -3.90 -8.17 3.42
CA ARG A 242 -2.47 -8.23 3.08
C ARG A 242 -2.20 -7.69 1.67
N ASN A 243 -1.00 -7.17 1.47
CA ASN A 243 -0.49 -6.84 0.14
C ASN A 243 0.28 -8.05 -0.43
N PRO A 244 -0.23 -8.74 -1.46
CA PRO A 244 0.42 -9.92 -2.01
C PRO A 244 1.79 -9.62 -2.63
N PHE A 245 2.10 -8.38 -2.99
CA PHE A 245 3.41 -8.01 -3.53
C PHE A 245 4.45 -7.69 -2.45
N VAL A 246 4.04 -7.60 -1.19
CA VAL A 246 4.94 -7.60 -0.02
C VAL A 246 5.20 -9.05 0.42
N ASP A 247 4.16 -9.88 0.46
CA ASP A 247 4.28 -11.29 0.84
C ASP A 247 5.07 -12.12 -0.20
N ARG A 248 4.84 -11.85 -1.48
CA ARG A 248 5.44 -12.54 -2.64
C ARG A 248 5.89 -11.53 -3.70
N PRO A 249 7.01 -10.82 -3.49
CA PRO A 249 7.51 -9.79 -4.42
C PRO A 249 7.75 -10.29 -5.85
N ASP A 250 8.10 -11.57 -6.00
CA ASP A 250 8.32 -12.24 -7.30
C ASP A 250 7.08 -12.22 -8.22
N LEU A 251 5.87 -12.12 -7.63
CA LEU A 251 4.62 -12.10 -8.40
C LEU A 251 4.44 -10.80 -9.22
N ALA A 252 5.12 -9.71 -8.85
CA ALA A 252 5.10 -8.48 -9.64
C ALA A 252 5.73 -8.70 -11.03
N ALA A 253 6.93 -9.26 -11.08
CA ALA A 253 7.59 -9.57 -12.35
C ALA A 253 6.80 -10.61 -13.17
N LYS A 254 6.18 -11.56 -12.50
CA LYS A 254 5.37 -12.60 -13.12
C LYS A 254 4.09 -12.06 -13.77
N LEU A 255 3.42 -11.12 -13.11
CA LEU A 255 2.18 -10.51 -13.59
C LEU A 255 2.44 -9.44 -14.64
N TYR A 256 3.36 -8.53 -14.37
CA TYR A 256 3.57 -7.32 -15.15
C TYR A 256 4.70 -7.42 -16.18
N GLY A 257 5.66 -8.34 -15.99
CA GLY A 257 6.79 -8.51 -16.91
C GLY A 257 6.36 -8.67 -18.38
N PRO A 258 5.41 -9.55 -18.70
CA PRO A 258 4.92 -9.72 -20.08
C PRO A 258 4.29 -8.46 -20.69
N ARG A 259 3.79 -7.54 -19.88
CA ARG A 259 3.21 -6.26 -20.32
C ARG A 259 4.27 -5.19 -20.60
N CYS A 260 5.53 -5.43 -20.21
CA CYS A 260 6.65 -4.50 -20.35
C CYS A 260 7.73 -4.93 -21.38
N LEU A 261 7.49 -6.02 -22.10
CA LEU A 261 8.31 -6.52 -23.19
C LEU A 261 8.01 -5.82 -24.52
#